data_7ef80d4c8085450037d0545df50252b7
#
_entry.id   7ef80d4c8085450037d0545df50252b7
#
_cell.length_a   1.000
_cell.length_b   1.000
_cell.length_c   1.000
_cell.angle_alpha   90.00
_cell.angle_beta   90.00
_cell.angle_gamma   90.00
#
_symmetry.space_group_name_H-M   'P 1'
#
loop_
_entity.id
_entity.type
_entity.pdbx_description
1 polymer ?
#
loop_
_entity_poly.entity_id
_entity_poly.type
_entity_poly.pdbx_seq_one_letter_code
_entity_poly.pdbx_strand_id
1 'polypeptide(L)'
;TLWQRPIVTVKIGGQQIEALLDTGADDTVLEEMNLPGRWKPKIIGGIGGXVXVREYDQIPIEICGXKVXTTVLVGPTPVNVIGRNLMTQIGCTLNF
;
A
#
# COMPACT_ATOMS: atom_id res chain seq x y z
N THR A 1 9.59 -19.58 -3.78
CA THR A 1 9.22 -19.96 -5.14
C THR A 1 8.83 -18.75 -5.97
N LEU A 2 8.68 -18.95 -7.24
CA LEU A 2 8.36 -17.86 -8.14
C LEU A 2 6.94 -17.32 -7.97
N TRP A 3 6.08 -18.13 -7.40
CA TRP A 3 4.68 -17.74 -7.22
C TRP A 3 4.45 -16.89 -5.99
N GLN A 4 5.33 -16.99 -5.05
CA GLN A 4 5.12 -16.34 -3.76
C GLN A 4 5.37 -14.85 -3.86
N ARG A 5 4.47 -14.10 -3.27
CA ARG A 5 4.66 -12.66 -3.14
C ARG A 5 5.28 -12.38 -1.79
N PRO A 6 6.36 -11.63 -1.75
CA PRO A 6 7.00 -11.36 -0.47
C PRO A 6 6.09 -10.56 0.45
N ILE A 7 6.08 -10.94 1.71
CA ILE A 7 5.32 -10.25 2.73
C ILE A 7 6.29 -9.44 3.57
N VAL A 8 6.00 -8.17 3.74
CA VAL A 8 6.84 -7.29 4.54
C VAL A 8 6.02 -6.64 5.64
N THR A 9 6.69 -6.25 6.70
CA THR A 9 6.05 -5.50 7.76
C THR A 9 6.33 -4.03 7.55
N VAL A 10 5.28 -3.22 7.58
CA VAL A 10 5.41 -1.79 7.42
C VAL A 10 4.73 -1.09 8.58
N LYS A 11 5.13 0.14 8.84
CA LYS A 11 4.54 0.93 9.90
C LYS A 11 3.81 2.10 9.29
N ILE A 12 2.52 2.18 9.54
CA ILE A 12 1.68 3.22 8.97
C ILE A 12 0.78 3.78 10.06
N GLY A 13 0.79 5.10 10.23
CA GLY A 13 -0.07 5.72 11.22
C GLY A 13 0.16 5.23 12.63
N GLY A 14 1.38 4.82 12.92
CA GLY A 14 1.71 4.30 14.23
C GLY A 14 1.36 2.84 14.42
N GLN A 15 0.86 2.19 13.39
CA GLN A 15 0.49 0.79 13.45
C GLN A 15 1.40 -0.05 12.58
N GLN A 16 1.69 -1.24 13.07
CA GLN A 16 2.53 -2.18 12.35
C GLN A 16 1.62 -3.18 11.63
N ILE A 17 1.75 -3.28 10.31
CA ILE A 17 0.91 -4.19 9.53
C ILE A 17 1.75 -4.98 8.55
N GLU A 18 1.22 -6.09 8.11
CA GLU A 18 1.86 -6.90 7.10
C GLU A 18 1.21 -6.67 5.75
N ALA A 19 2.03 -6.60 4.72
CA ALA A 19 1.53 -6.34 3.38
C ALA A 19 2.33 -7.12 2.36
N LEU A 20 1.70 -7.38 1.22
CA LEU A 20 2.36 -8.05 0.12
C LEU A 20 3.05 -7.04 -0.78
N LEU A 21 4.27 -7.33 -1.17
CA LEU A 21 4.94 -6.55 -2.19
C LEU A 21 4.49 -7.06 -3.54
N ASP A 22 3.86 -6.21 -4.31
CA ASP A 22 3.29 -6.62 -5.58
C ASP A 22 3.74 -5.67 -6.69
N THR A 23 4.73 -6.10 -7.46
CA THR A 23 5.24 -5.26 -8.53
C THR A 23 4.25 -5.09 -9.67
N GLY A 24 3.19 -5.89 -9.69
CA GLY A 24 2.14 -5.73 -10.68
C GLY A 24 1.10 -4.70 -10.29
N ALA A 25 1.15 -4.20 -9.07
CA ALA A 25 0.21 -3.20 -8.61
C ALA A 25 0.83 -1.81 -8.70
N ASP A 26 0.09 -0.86 -9.26
CA ASP A 26 0.58 0.51 -9.36
C ASP A 26 0.51 1.24 -8.02
N ASP A 27 -0.52 0.97 -7.25
CA ASP A 27 -0.80 1.72 -6.03
C ASP A 27 -0.72 0.82 -4.81
N THR A 28 -0.54 1.48 -3.66
CA THR A 28 -0.56 0.80 -2.37
C THR A 28 -1.99 0.85 -1.84
N VAL A 29 -2.57 -0.29 -1.57
CA VAL A 29 -3.94 -0.40 -1.11
C VAL A 29 -3.99 -1.18 0.20
N LEU A 30 -4.58 -0.60 1.22
CA LEU A 30 -4.63 -1.19 2.54
C LEU A 30 -6.05 -1.53 2.95
N GLU A 31 -6.18 -2.53 3.78
CA GLU A 31 -7.46 -2.86 4.39
C GLU A 31 -7.94 -1.69 5.23
N GLU A 32 -9.24 -1.68 5.48
CA GLU A 32 -9.86 -0.59 6.22
C GLU A 32 -9.09 -0.29 7.50
N MET A 33 -8.68 0.96 7.64
CA MET A 33 -8.01 1.41 8.85
C MET A 33 -8.15 2.92 8.97
N ASN A 34 -7.95 3.44 10.15
CA ASN A 34 -8.01 4.86 10.39
C ASN A 34 -6.65 5.49 10.20
N LEU A 35 -6.59 6.50 9.32
CA LEU A 35 -5.37 7.24 9.09
C LEU A 35 -5.62 8.70 9.36
N PRO A 36 -4.59 9.42 9.82
CA PRO A 36 -4.74 10.85 10.07
C PRO A 36 -4.71 11.64 8.77
N GLY A 37 -5.31 12.83 8.82
CA GLY A 37 -5.22 13.73 7.70
C GLY A 37 -6.41 13.66 6.79
N ARG A 38 -6.32 14.39 5.71
CA ARG A 38 -7.40 14.48 4.76
C ARG A 38 -7.33 13.38 3.73
N TRP A 39 -8.49 13.04 3.21
CA TRP A 39 -8.56 12.05 2.15
C TRP A 39 -9.61 12.50 1.16
N LYS A 40 -9.56 11.92 -0.02
CA LYS A 40 -10.57 12.15 -1.02
C LYS A 40 -11.01 10.83 -1.60
N PRO A 41 -12.25 10.74 -2.09
CA PRO A 41 -12.72 9.49 -2.67
C PRO A 41 -12.05 9.23 -4.01
N LYS A 42 -11.76 7.98 -4.26
CA LYS A 42 -11.20 7.56 -5.52
C LYS A 42 -11.82 6.23 -5.91
N ILE A 43 -12.05 6.06 -7.18
CA ILE A 43 -12.58 4.81 -7.68
C ILE A 43 -11.47 4.08 -8.41
N ILE A 44 -11.18 2.87 -7.98
CA ILE A 44 -10.17 2.06 -8.63
C ILE A 44 -10.84 0.87 -9.28
N GLY A 45 -10.27 0.44 -10.41
CA GLY A 45 -10.80 -0.69 -11.13
C GLY A 45 -10.41 -1.99 -10.48
N GLY A 46 -11.31 -2.93 -10.59
CA GLY A 46 -11.04 -4.27 -10.09
C GLY A 46 -11.90 -5.24 -10.85
N ILE A 47 -11.67 -6.49 -10.62
CA ILE A 47 -12.50 -7.51 -11.25
C ILE A 47 -13.91 -7.39 -10.69
N GLY A 48 -14.85 -7.14 -11.57
CA GLY A 48 -16.24 -7.04 -11.19
C GLY A 48 -16.71 -5.64 -10.84
N GLY A 49 -15.88 -4.66 -11.01
CA GLY A 49 -16.37 -3.29 -10.87
C GLY A 49 -15.43 -2.35 -10.17
N UNK A 50 -15.83 -1.18 -9.67
CA UNK A 50 -15.06 -0.20 -9.13
C UNK A 50 -15.24 -0.27 -7.66
N VAL A 51 -14.34 0.11 -7.26
CA VAL A 51 -14.33 0.11 -5.81
C VAL A 51 -13.92 1.46 -5.25
N UNK A 52 -14.45 1.93 -4.43
CA UNK A 52 -14.19 3.16 -3.94
C UNK A 52 -13.27 3.00 -2.82
N VAL A 53 -12.48 3.72 -2.80
CA VAL A 53 -11.49 3.77 -1.73
C VAL A 53 -11.28 5.20 -1.28
N ARG A 54 -10.63 5.35 -0.12
CA ARG A 54 -10.21 6.66 0.36
C ARG A 54 -8.75 6.86 -0.01
N GLU A 55 -8.45 7.97 -0.66
CA GLU A 55 -7.09 8.27 -1.07
C GLU A 55 -6.47 9.28 -0.11
N TYR A 56 -5.45 8.86 0.61
CA TYR A 56 -4.70 9.72 1.51
C TYR A 56 -3.38 10.09 0.87
N ASP A 57 -3.04 11.37 0.88
CA ASP A 57 -1.78 11.84 0.34
C ASP A 57 -0.76 12.04 1.46
N GLN A 58 0.50 11.83 1.11
CA GLN A 58 1.61 12.13 2.02
C GLN A 58 1.48 11.42 3.36
N ILE A 59 1.17 10.14 3.29
CA ILE A 59 1.11 9.32 4.50
C ILE A 59 2.50 8.75 4.75
N PRO A 60 3.06 8.98 5.93
CA PRO A 60 4.37 8.41 6.22
C PRO A 60 4.29 6.91 6.44
N ILE A 61 5.09 6.18 5.69
CA ILE A 61 5.19 4.73 5.80
C ILE A 61 6.64 4.37 6.04
N GLU A 62 6.86 3.54 7.03
CA GLU A 62 8.19 3.03 7.30
C GLU A 62 8.30 1.62 6.78
N ILE A 63 9.19 1.44 5.83
CA ILE A 63 9.38 0.14 5.19
C ILE A 63 10.83 0.01 4.75
N CYS A 64 11.41 -1.14 4.95
CA CYS A 64 12.81 -1.39 4.62
C CYS A 64 13.76 -0.39 5.26
N GLY A 65 13.40 0.10 6.42
CA GLY A 65 14.17 1.11 7.12
C GLY A 65 14.04 2.53 6.59
N UNK A 66 13.17 2.75 5.66
CA UNK A 66 13.03 4.00 5.11
C UNK A 66 11.67 4.48 5.42
N LYS A 67 11.72 5.60 5.62
CA LYS A 67 10.45 6.24 5.88
C LYS A 67 10.14 7.24 4.78
N VAL A 68 9.02 7.03 4.13
CA VAL A 68 8.65 7.88 2.98
C VAL A 68 7.20 8.30 3.04
N UNK A 69 6.80 9.18 2.43
CA UNK A 69 5.51 9.62 2.40
C UNK A 69 4.96 9.32 1.10
N THR A 70 3.97 8.75 1.08
CA THR A 70 3.39 8.39 -0.20
C THR A 70 1.88 8.42 -0.15
N THR A 71 1.26 8.24 -1.30
CA THR A 71 -0.19 8.15 -1.40
C THR A 71 -0.61 6.74 -1.06
N VAL A 72 -1.62 6.63 -0.19
CA VAL A 72 -2.13 5.34 0.27
C VAL A 72 -3.62 5.28 0.02
N LEU A 73 -4.09 4.16 -0.53
CA LEU A 73 -5.51 3.94 -0.72
C LEU A 73 -6.01 2.98 0.35
N VAL A 74 -7.16 3.30 0.93
CA VAL A 74 -7.72 2.48 1.99
C VAL A 74 -9.12 2.06 1.59
N GLY A 75 -9.40 0.77 1.59
CA GLY A 75 -10.71 0.29 1.21
C GLY A 75 -10.85 -1.21 1.32
N PRO A 76 -11.90 -1.75 0.75
CA PRO A 76 -12.19 -3.18 0.89
C PRO A 76 -11.31 -4.05 0.00
N THR A 77 -10.12 -4.28 0.46
CA THR A 77 -9.19 -5.19 -0.21
C THR A 77 -9.01 -6.43 0.65
N PRO A 78 -8.85 -7.60 0.04
CA PRO A 78 -8.67 -8.82 0.83
C PRO A 78 -7.34 -8.86 1.56
N VAL A 79 -6.34 -8.17 1.06
CA VAL A 79 -5.03 -8.11 1.71
C VAL A 79 -4.43 -6.74 1.51
N ASN A 80 -3.49 -6.39 2.38
CA ASN A 80 -2.72 -5.17 2.20
C ASN A 80 -1.70 -5.39 1.09
N VAL A 81 -1.61 -4.42 0.18
CA VAL A 81 -0.72 -4.54 -0.98
C VAL A 81 0.14 -3.30 -1.09
N ILE A 82 1.45 -3.50 -1.22
CA ILE A 82 2.38 -2.42 -1.48
C ILE A 82 2.67 -2.42 -2.97
N GLY A 83 2.34 -1.34 -3.62
CA GLY A 83 2.51 -1.22 -5.06
C GLY A 83 3.79 -0.50 -5.43
N ARG A 84 3.94 -0.30 -6.74
CA ARG A 84 5.16 0.32 -7.26
C ARG A 84 5.35 1.76 -6.82
N ASN A 85 4.24 2.44 -6.52
CA ASN A 85 4.37 3.84 -6.10
C ASN A 85 5.22 3.99 -4.86
N LEU A 86 5.19 3.00 -3.99
CA LEU A 86 6.01 3.05 -2.78
C LEU A 86 7.38 2.45 -3.03
N MET A 87 7.43 1.36 -3.76
CA MET A 87 8.69 0.69 -4.01
C MET A 87 9.69 1.57 -4.74
N THR A 88 9.21 2.40 -5.67
CA THR A 88 10.11 3.28 -6.39
C THR A 88 10.70 4.36 -5.50
N GLN A 89 9.95 4.78 -4.49
CA GLN A 89 10.42 5.85 -3.62
C GLN A 89 11.53 5.40 -2.69
N ILE A 90 11.46 4.16 -2.24
CA ILE A 90 12.44 3.67 -1.27
C ILE A 90 13.61 2.99 -1.93
N GLY A 91 13.55 2.79 -3.23
CA GLY A 91 14.63 2.12 -3.94
C GLY A 91 14.80 0.68 -3.54
N CYS A 92 13.74 0.08 -3.03
CA CYS A 92 13.81 -1.30 -2.58
C CYS A 92 13.80 -2.25 -3.77
N THR A 93 14.76 -3.12 -3.84
CA THR A 93 14.80 -4.12 -4.88
C THR A 93 14.38 -5.47 -4.31
N LEU A 94 13.67 -6.24 -5.11
CA LEU A 94 13.21 -7.55 -4.68
C LEU A 94 14.24 -8.60 -5.07
N ASN A 95 14.82 -9.22 -4.07
CA ASN A 95 15.82 -10.27 -4.28
C ASN A 95 15.34 -11.55 -3.64
N PHE A 96 14.18 -11.98 -4.03
CA PHE A 96 13.57 -13.17 -3.44
C PHE A 96 13.64 -14.37 -4.32
#